data_0a8638f20353271c95e260ad551ea62d
#
_entry.id   0a8638f20353271c95e260ad551ea62d
#
_cell.length_a   1.000
_cell.length_b   1.000
_cell.length_c   1.000
_cell.angle_alpha   90.00
_cell.angle_beta   90.00
_cell.angle_gamma   90.00
#
_symmetry.space_group_name_H-M   'P 1'
#
loop_
_entity.id
_entity.type
_entity.pdbx_description
1 polymer ?
#
loop_
_entity_poly.entity_id
_entity_poly.type
_entity_poly.pdbx_seq_one_letter_code
_entity_poly.pdbx_strand_id
1 'polypeptide(L)'
;MNTDANTVNTSGSAGGEYLTFTLGNEEYGMDILKVQEIRGYDAVTVIANTPPFIKGVINLRGIIVPIVDLRIKFNLGKVSYDELTVVIILNLSNRVVGAVVDSVSDVLTLELDQIKAAPSLSTTLDTRYITGLGTVDERMLILVDIERLMTSKDMELMDEAIA
;
A
#
# COMPACT_ATOMS: atom_id res chain seq x y z
N MET A 1 8.70 -5.54 32.46
CA MET A 1 8.50 -5.07 31.83
C MET A 1 8.33 -4.52 31.35
N ASN A 2 8.45 -4.42 30.99
CA ASN A 2 8.29 -3.83 30.15
C ASN A 2 8.15 -3.26 29.54
N THR A 3 8.16 -3.40 29.54
CA THR A 3 7.96 -2.82 28.78
C THR A 3 8.03 -2.14 28.25
N ASP A 4 8.06 -2.26 28.29
CA ASP A 4 8.01 -1.50 27.58
C ASP A 4 8.29 -1.07 26.89
N ALA A 5 8.50 -1.29 27.01
CA ALA A 5 8.69 -0.84 26.13
C ALA A 5 8.66 -0.57 25.36
N ASN A 6 8.59 -0.75 25.35
CA ASN A 6 8.36 -0.51 24.47
C ASN A 6 8.16 -0.14 23.77
N THR A 7 8.15 -0.48 23.86
CA THR A 7 7.75 -0.02 23.14
C THR A 7 7.74 0.63 22.57
N VAL A 8 7.95 0.75 22.41
CA VAL A 8 7.87 1.40 21.76
C VAL A 8 7.83 1.77 21.00
N ASN A 9 7.88 1.66 20.67
CA ASN A 9 7.81 2.07 19.79
C ASN A 9 7.66 2.37 19.23
N THR A 10 7.40 2.11 19.55
CA THR A 10 7.37 2.59 18.83
C THR A 10 7.45 3.20 17.49
N SER A 11 8.08 3.45 16.84
CA SER A 11 8.11 4.00 15.52
C SER A 11 7.54 2.98 14.53
N GLY A 12 7.00 3.46 13.35
CA GLY A 12 6.42 2.56 12.36
C GLY A 12 7.41 1.56 11.77
N SER A 13 8.71 1.78 11.93
CA SER A 13 9.71 0.84 11.46
C SER A 13 10.05 -0.22 12.48
N ALA A 14 9.50 -0.13 13.68
CA ALA A 14 9.65 -1.17 14.67
C ALA A 14 8.80 -2.37 14.31
N GLY A 15 8.92 -3.46 15.04
CA GLY A 15 8.13 -4.65 14.82
C GLY A 15 6.63 -4.36 14.78
N GLY A 16 5.86 -5.19 14.12
CA GLY A 16 4.43 -5.02 14.04
C GLY A 16 3.80 -6.01 13.08
N GLU A 17 2.54 -5.76 12.77
CA GLU A 17 1.80 -6.59 11.84
C GLU A 17 1.67 -5.92 10.49
N TYR A 18 1.91 -6.69 9.45
CA TYR A 18 1.93 -6.20 8.09
C TYR A 18 1.02 -7.02 7.19
N LEU A 19 0.22 -6.34 6.40
CA LEU A 19 -0.56 -6.97 5.34
C LEU A 19 0.37 -7.17 4.16
N THR A 20 0.45 -8.41 3.67
CA THR A 20 1.32 -8.72 2.55
C THR A 20 0.52 -8.70 1.26
N PHE A 21 1.09 -8.09 0.24
CA PHE A 21 0.45 -7.98 -1.07
C PHE A 21 1.49 -8.07 -2.17
N THR A 22 1.04 -8.37 -3.37
CA THR A 22 1.92 -8.59 -4.52
C THR A 22 1.76 -7.46 -5.53
N LEU A 23 2.88 -6.95 -6.01
CA LEU A 23 2.93 -6.03 -7.14
C LEU A 23 3.98 -6.58 -8.10
N GLY A 24 3.56 -6.95 -9.30
CA GLY A 24 4.44 -7.57 -10.25
C GLY A 24 4.93 -8.90 -9.68
N ASN A 25 6.22 -9.06 -9.61
CA ASN A 25 6.83 -10.29 -9.10
C ASN A 25 7.36 -10.14 -7.67
N GLU A 26 7.04 -9.03 -7.03
CA GLU A 26 7.59 -8.74 -5.72
C GLU A 26 6.51 -8.75 -4.65
N GLU A 27 6.87 -9.17 -3.45
CA GLU A 27 5.98 -9.21 -2.31
C GLU A 27 6.29 -8.02 -1.39
N TYR A 28 5.23 -7.30 -1.01
CA TYR A 28 5.34 -6.09 -0.20
C TYR A 28 4.55 -6.26 1.09
N GLY A 29 4.87 -5.42 2.05
CA GLY A 29 4.12 -5.37 3.30
C GLY A 29 3.79 -3.94 3.67
N MET A 30 2.59 -3.72 4.19
CA MET A 30 2.20 -2.43 4.72
C MET A 30 1.64 -2.59 6.12
N ASP A 31 1.77 -1.53 6.94
CA ASP A 31 1.24 -1.53 8.29
C ASP A 31 -0.25 -1.84 8.26
N ILE A 32 -0.66 -2.90 8.97
CA ILE A 32 -2.05 -3.32 8.99
C ILE A 32 -2.97 -2.24 9.56
N LEU A 33 -2.44 -1.36 10.39
CA LEU A 33 -3.24 -0.31 11.01
C LEU A 33 -3.75 0.71 10.01
N LYS A 34 -3.16 0.76 8.82
CA LYS A 34 -3.63 1.66 7.76
C LYS A 34 -4.74 1.04 6.93
N VAL A 35 -4.96 -0.25 7.06
CA VAL A 35 -5.94 -0.96 6.25
C VAL A 35 -7.32 -0.89 6.89
N GLN A 36 -8.29 -0.36 6.15
CA GLN A 36 -9.67 -0.30 6.61
C GLN A 36 -10.43 -1.56 6.20
N GLU A 37 -10.31 -1.96 4.94
CA GLU A 37 -10.92 -3.19 4.46
C GLU A 37 -10.28 -3.59 3.12
N ILE A 38 -10.56 -4.80 2.68
CA ILE A 38 -10.06 -5.32 1.41
C ILE A 38 -11.27 -5.75 0.59
N ARG A 39 -11.33 -5.32 -0.65
CA ARG A 39 -12.45 -5.60 -1.55
C ARG A 39 -11.95 -6.17 -2.87
N GLY A 40 -12.80 -6.93 -3.55
CA GLY A 40 -12.53 -7.29 -4.93
C GLY A 40 -12.58 -6.03 -5.79
N TYR A 41 -11.90 -6.05 -6.91
CA TYR A 41 -11.92 -4.92 -7.82
C TYR A 41 -13.24 -4.92 -8.61
N ASP A 42 -13.98 -3.86 -8.46
CA ASP A 42 -15.25 -3.66 -9.16
C ASP A 42 -15.19 -2.43 -10.05
N ALA A 43 -16.24 -2.23 -10.81
CA ALA A 43 -16.33 -1.07 -11.68
C ALA A 43 -16.21 0.22 -10.85
N VAL A 44 -15.47 1.17 -11.39
CA VAL A 44 -15.28 2.48 -10.78
C VAL A 44 -15.93 3.52 -11.69
N THR A 45 -16.28 4.67 -11.10
CA THR A 45 -16.74 5.81 -11.89
C THR A 45 -15.52 6.58 -12.37
N VAL A 46 -15.30 6.59 -13.67
CA VAL A 46 -14.13 7.23 -14.28
C VAL A 46 -14.24 8.74 -14.18
N ILE A 47 -13.12 9.38 -13.84
CA ILE A 47 -13.03 10.84 -13.79
C ILE A 47 -12.16 11.29 -14.96
N ALA A 48 -12.64 12.30 -15.69
CA ALA A 48 -11.90 12.83 -16.84
C ALA A 48 -10.66 13.60 -16.37
N ASN A 49 -9.65 13.61 -17.24
CA ASN A 49 -8.44 14.43 -17.04
C ASN A 49 -7.61 14.04 -15.82
N THR A 50 -7.62 12.76 -15.46
CA THR A 50 -6.76 12.26 -14.40
C THR A 50 -5.63 11.44 -15.00
N PRO A 51 -4.51 11.30 -14.28
CA PRO A 51 -3.44 10.39 -14.72
C PRO A 51 -3.97 8.97 -14.85
N PRO A 52 -3.36 8.14 -15.71
CA PRO A 52 -3.84 6.77 -15.95
C PRO A 52 -3.91 5.89 -14.70
N PHE A 53 -3.08 6.15 -13.68
CA PHE A 53 -3.10 5.33 -12.48
C PHE A 53 -4.31 5.60 -11.59
N ILE A 54 -5.00 6.70 -11.80
CA ILE A 54 -6.25 6.98 -11.07
C ILE A 54 -7.38 6.37 -11.88
N LYS A 55 -7.93 5.26 -11.37
CA LYS A 55 -8.97 4.54 -12.10
C LYS A 55 -10.32 5.23 -12.02
N GLY A 56 -10.55 5.99 -10.99
CA GLY A 56 -11.81 6.68 -10.77
C GLY A 56 -12.14 6.72 -9.30
N VAL A 57 -13.43 6.73 -9.00
CA VAL A 57 -13.90 6.78 -7.61
C VAL A 57 -14.99 5.74 -7.40
N ILE A 58 -15.16 5.32 -6.15
CA ILE A 58 -16.30 4.50 -5.74
C ILE A 58 -17.01 5.23 -4.60
N ASN A 59 -18.27 4.90 -4.42
CA ASN A 59 -19.03 5.38 -3.27
C ASN A 59 -19.02 4.28 -2.23
N LEU A 60 -18.33 4.51 -1.15
CA LEU A 60 -18.20 3.53 -0.08
C LEU A 60 -19.01 4.03 1.11
N ARG A 61 -20.25 3.56 1.20
CA ARG A 61 -21.16 3.92 2.30
C ARG A 61 -21.26 5.44 2.46
N GLY A 62 -21.42 6.16 1.34
CA GLY A 62 -21.58 7.60 1.32
C GLY A 62 -20.29 8.40 1.23
N ILE A 63 -19.15 7.73 1.26
CA ILE A 63 -17.85 8.39 1.15
C ILE A 63 -17.30 8.15 -0.25
N ILE A 64 -16.85 9.23 -0.91
CA ILE A 64 -16.21 9.12 -2.21
C ILE A 64 -14.77 8.71 -2.00
N VAL A 65 -14.40 7.55 -2.52
CA VAL A 65 -13.06 6.99 -2.33
C VAL A 65 -12.35 6.92 -3.69
N PRO A 66 -11.26 7.66 -3.85
CA PRO A 66 -10.47 7.54 -5.09
C PRO A 66 -9.75 6.19 -5.15
N ILE A 67 -9.68 5.64 -6.36
CA ILE A 67 -9.08 4.33 -6.59
C ILE A 67 -7.82 4.51 -7.43
N VAL A 68 -6.70 4.12 -6.86
CA VAL A 68 -5.38 4.24 -7.49
C VAL A 68 -4.86 2.85 -7.81
N ASP A 69 -4.47 2.63 -9.06
CA ASP A 69 -3.86 1.35 -9.43
C ASP A 69 -2.35 1.46 -9.30
N LEU A 70 -1.81 0.82 -8.29
CA LEU A 70 -0.38 0.90 -8.01
C LEU A 70 0.46 0.27 -9.12
N ARG A 71 -0.09 -0.70 -9.84
CA ARG A 71 0.64 -1.35 -10.94
C ARG A 71 0.86 -0.37 -12.08
N ILE A 72 -0.13 0.47 -12.35
CA ILE A 72 -0.02 1.50 -13.38
C ILE A 72 0.91 2.61 -12.90
N LYS A 73 0.74 3.03 -11.65
CA LYS A 73 1.56 4.09 -11.09
C LYS A 73 3.05 3.78 -11.14
N PHE A 74 3.41 2.52 -10.90
CA PHE A 74 4.81 2.11 -10.92
C PHE A 74 5.24 1.49 -12.24
N ASN A 75 4.38 1.57 -13.25
CA ASN A 75 4.72 1.16 -14.62
C ASN A 75 5.20 -0.29 -14.69
N LEU A 76 4.39 -1.19 -14.15
CA LEU A 76 4.72 -2.61 -14.10
C LEU A 76 4.39 -3.36 -15.38
N GLY A 77 4.25 -2.65 -16.50
CA GLY A 77 3.95 -3.25 -17.76
C GLY A 77 2.46 -3.50 -17.94
N LYS A 78 2.13 -4.63 -18.52
CA LYS A 78 0.74 -4.93 -18.84
C LYS A 78 -0.03 -5.29 -17.58
N VAL A 79 -1.12 -4.57 -17.35
CA VAL A 79 -1.96 -4.75 -16.17
C VAL A 79 -3.21 -5.52 -16.55
N SER A 80 -3.57 -6.53 -15.76
CA SER A 80 -4.81 -7.26 -15.96
C SER A 80 -5.62 -7.20 -14.67
N TYR A 81 -6.92 -7.41 -14.84
CA TYR A 81 -7.87 -7.44 -13.72
C TYR A 81 -8.54 -8.80 -13.72
N ASP A 82 -8.26 -9.59 -12.70
CA ASP A 82 -8.79 -10.95 -12.58
C ASP A 82 -9.36 -11.14 -11.17
N GLU A 83 -9.70 -12.39 -10.84
CA GLU A 83 -10.33 -12.67 -9.54
C GLU A 83 -9.41 -12.47 -8.35
N LEU A 84 -8.11 -12.37 -8.57
CA LEU A 84 -7.15 -12.12 -7.49
C LEU A 84 -6.92 -10.64 -7.27
N THR A 85 -7.25 -9.81 -8.25
CA THR A 85 -7.07 -8.37 -8.17
C THR A 85 -7.96 -7.80 -7.07
N VAL A 86 -7.36 -7.07 -6.14
CA VAL A 86 -8.11 -6.52 -5.01
C VAL A 86 -7.81 -5.05 -4.83
N VAL A 87 -8.73 -4.39 -4.15
CA VAL A 87 -8.56 -3.00 -3.72
C VAL A 87 -8.39 -3.00 -2.21
N ILE A 88 -7.29 -2.45 -1.75
CA ILE A 88 -7.05 -2.27 -0.32
C ILE A 88 -7.52 -0.88 0.03
N ILE A 89 -8.58 -0.79 0.83
CA ILE A 89 -9.10 0.51 1.28
C ILE A 89 -8.26 0.96 2.45
N LEU A 90 -7.64 2.11 2.30
CA LEU A 90 -6.69 2.65 3.26
C LEU A 90 -7.29 3.85 3.97
N ASN A 91 -7.15 3.87 5.29
CA ASN A 91 -7.54 5.01 6.09
C ASN A 91 -6.26 5.74 6.49
N LEU A 92 -5.98 6.80 5.77
CA LEU A 92 -4.81 7.64 6.01
C LEU A 92 -5.25 8.82 6.87
N SER A 93 -4.28 9.57 7.39
CA SER A 93 -4.56 10.64 8.36
C SER A 93 -5.68 11.58 7.93
N ASN A 94 -5.73 11.94 6.65
CA ASN A 94 -6.66 12.94 6.16
C ASN A 94 -7.64 12.44 5.12
N ARG A 95 -7.58 11.18 4.75
CA ARG A 95 -8.41 10.70 3.64
C ARG A 95 -8.50 9.18 3.62
N VAL A 96 -9.50 8.71 2.88
CA VAL A 96 -9.65 7.30 2.57
C VAL A 96 -9.37 7.12 1.08
N VAL A 97 -8.50 6.20 0.73
CA VAL A 97 -8.18 5.92 -0.67
C VAL A 97 -8.14 4.41 -0.87
N GLY A 98 -8.32 3.97 -2.11
CA GLY A 98 -8.21 2.56 -2.46
C GLY A 98 -6.99 2.33 -3.32
N ALA A 99 -6.22 1.32 -3.00
CA ALA A 99 -5.03 0.93 -3.75
C ALA A 99 -5.25 -0.43 -4.39
N VAL A 100 -5.14 -0.50 -5.71
CA VAL A 100 -5.30 -1.75 -6.46
C VAL A 100 -3.96 -2.46 -6.53
N VAL A 101 -3.96 -3.73 -6.14
CA VAL A 101 -2.76 -4.57 -6.18
C VAL A 101 -3.11 -5.88 -6.86
N ASP A 102 -2.08 -6.65 -7.23
CA ASP A 102 -2.30 -7.93 -7.92
C ASP A 102 -3.00 -8.96 -7.04
N SER A 103 -2.62 -9.03 -5.79
CA SER A 103 -3.25 -9.93 -4.84
C SER A 103 -2.80 -9.59 -3.43
N VAL A 104 -3.55 -10.14 -2.47
CA VAL A 104 -3.21 -10.03 -1.04
C VAL A 104 -3.02 -11.45 -0.53
N SER A 105 -2.00 -11.68 0.26
CA SER A 105 -1.71 -13.02 0.77
C SER A 105 -2.15 -13.24 2.21
N ASP A 106 -1.54 -12.53 3.15
CA ASP A 106 -1.77 -12.79 4.57
C ASP A 106 -1.34 -11.60 5.40
N VAL A 107 -1.47 -11.74 6.70
CA VAL A 107 -0.95 -10.76 7.65
C VAL A 107 0.18 -11.44 8.41
N LEU A 108 1.34 -10.82 8.42
CA LEU A 108 2.51 -11.35 9.10
C LEU A 108 2.92 -10.45 10.24
N THR A 109 3.31 -11.08 11.35
CA THR A 109 3.90 -10.37 12.47
C THR A 109 5.42 -10.41 12.30
N LEU A 110 6.04 -9.25 12.28
CA LEU A 110 7.50 -9.15 12.18
C LEU A 110 8.05 -8.64 13.50
N GLU A 111 9.06 -9.34 13.99
CA GLU A 111 9.80 -8.86 15.15
C GLU A 111 10.83 -7.83 14.67
N LEU A 112 11.30 -7.00 15.59
CA LEU A 112 12.24 -5.96 15.24
C LEU A 112 13.49 -6.50 14.55
N ASP A 113 13.99 -7.63 15.00
CA ASP A 113 15.21 -8.23 14.44
C ASP A 113 14.98 -8.86 13.05
N GLN A 114 13.73 -8.96 12.62
CA GLN A 114 13.40 -9.47 11.29
C GLN A 114 13.32 -8.35 10.26
N ILE A 115 13.45 -7.11 10.69
CA ILE A 115 13.37 -5.94 9.80
C ILE A 115 14.76 -5.34 9.68
N LYS A 116 15.25 -5.25 8.44
CA LYS A 116 16.56 -4.67 8.12
C LYS A 116 16.38 -3.39 7.32
N ALA A 117 17.36 -2.51 7.43
CA ALA A 117 17.37 -1.31 6.61
C ALA A 117 17.45 -1.71 5.14
N ALA A 118 16.73 -0.99 4.29
CA ALA A 118 16.75 -1.26 2.87
C ALA A 118 18.07 -0.76 2.28
N PRO A 119 18.86 -1.64 1.66
CA PRO A 119 20.03 -1.18 0.93
C PRO A 119 19.59 -0.48 -0.36
N SER A 120 20.55 0.03 -1.11
CA SER A 120 20.24 0.60 -2.40
C SER A 120 19.77 -0.53 -3.31
N LEU A 121 18.46 -0.61 -3.53
CA LEU A 121 17.87 -1.69 -4.30
C LEU A 121 17.37 -1.18 -5.63
N SER A 122 17.48 -2.06 -6.63
CA SER A 122 16.82 -1.85 -7.89
C SER A 122 15.44 -2.47 -7.77
N THR A 123 14.48 -1.71 -7.27
CA THR A 123 13.11 -2.16 -7.13
C THR A 123 12.20 -1.35 -8.04
N THR A 124 11.01 -1.87 -8.25
CA THR A 124 9.99 -1.18 -9.02
C THR A 124 9.53 0.06 -8.28
N LEU A 125 9.51 -0.01 -6.97
CA LEU A 125 9.05 1.07 -6.11
C LEU A 125 10.22 1.99 -5.78
N ASP A 126 9.96 3.30 -5.76
CA ASP A 126 10.95 4.30 -5.37
C ASP A 126 11.40 4.03 -3.93
N THR A 127 12.71 3.98 -3.71
CA THR A 127 13.27 3.66 -2.40
C THR A 127 12.88 4.66 -1.32
N ARG A 128 12.42 5.85 -1.69
CA ARG A 128 11.93 6.82 -0.71
C ARG A 128 10.74 6.31 0.10
N TYR A 129 9.99 5.37 -0.45
CA TYR A 129 8.80 4.83 0.18
C TYR A 129 9.05 3.50 0.87
N ILE A 130 10.27 3.00 0.81
CA ILE A 130 10.62 1.73 1.43
C ILE A 130 11.16 1.99 2.82
N THR A 131 10.53 1.40 3.84
CA THR A 131 10.93 1.56 5.22
C THR A 131 11.93 0.50 5.68
N GLY A 132 11.98 -0.62 4.98
CA GLY A 132 12.89 -1.69 5.33
C GLY A 132 12.56 -2.96 4.58
N LEU A 133 13.31 -4.01 4.89
CA LEU A 133 13.08 -5.34 4.35
C LEU A 133 12.74 -6.27 5.50
N GLY A 134 11.62 -6.97 5.38
CA GLY A 134 11.23 -7.96 6.39
C GLY A 134 11.54 -9.35 5.91
N THR A 135 12.07 -10.18 6.78
CA THR A 135 12.41 -11.57 6.46
C THR A 135 11.67 -12.50 7.40
N VAL A 136 10.85 -13.37 6.85
CA VAL A 136 10.12 -14.38 7.60
C VAL A 136 10.22 -15.70 6.83
N ASP A 137 10.79 -16.73 7.45
CA ASP A 137 10.93 -18.06 6.84
C ASP A 137 11.58 -17.92 5.48
N GLU A 138 12.09 -17.78 4.79
CA GLU A 138 12.69 -17.63 3.46
C GLU A 138 11.97 -16.62 2.59
N ARG A 139 10.94 -15.94 3.13
CA ARG A 139 10.25 -14.89 2.40
C ARG A 139 10.90 -13.55 2.71
N MET A 140 11.03 -12.72 1.70
CA MET A 140 11.49 -11.36 1.88
C MET A 140 10.39 -10.41 1.43
N LEU A 141 10.03 -9.51 2.33
CA LEU A 141 9.00 -8.51 2.07
C LEU A 141 9.63 -7.14 1.98
N ILE A 142 9.18 -6.37 1.00
CA ILE A 142 9.58 -4.98 0.88
C ILE A 142 8.56 -4.17 1.67
N LEU A 143 8.98 -3.61 2.80
CA LEU A 143 8.07 -2.85 3.65
C LEU A 143 7.96 -1.42 3.15
N VAL A 144 6.72 -0.97 2.98
CA VAL A 144 6.47 0.35 2.40
C VAL A 144 5.72 1.24 3.37
N ASP A 145 6.01 2.53 3.31
CA ASP A 145 5.25 3.56 4.01
C ASP A 145 4.12 3.96 3.08
N ILE A 146 2.98 3.31 3.27
CA ILE A 146 1.86 3.51 2.36
C ILE A 146 1.27 4.91 2.45
N GLU A 147 1.30 5.50 3.63
CA GLU A 147 0.80 6.86 3.80
C GLU A 147 1.67 7.85 3.03
N ARG A 148 2.97 7.73 3.16
CA ARG A 148 3.90 8.59 2.46
C ARG A 148 3.78 8.44 0.94
N LEU A 149 3.62 7.21 0.50
CA LEU A 149 3.41 6.92 -0.91
C LEU A 149 2.14 7.57 -1.44
N MET A 150 1.06 7.45 -0.69
CA MET A 150 -0.25 7.94 -1.13
C MET A 150 -0.44 9.44 -0.91
N THR A 151 0.51 10.10 -0.24
CA THR A 151 0.47 11.55 -0.08
C THR A 151 1.56 12.23 -0.91
N SER A 152 2.18 11.50 -1.84
CA SER A 152 3.20 12.04 -2.71
C SER A 152 2.59 13.09 -3.65
N LYS A 153 3.46 13.85 -4.28
CA LYS A 153 3.06 14.95 -5.15
C LYS A 153 2.13 14.49 -6.29
N ASP A 154 2.38 13.30 -6.81
CA ASP A 154 1.54 12.76 -7.87
C ASP A 154 0.10 12.56 -7.42
N MET A 155 -0.10 12.30 -6.14
CA MET A 155 -1.44 12.07 -5.60
C MET A 155 -2.22 13.35 -5.36
N GLU A 156 -1.55 14.49 -5.35
CA GLU A 156 -2.24 15.77 -5.23
C GLU A 156 -3.16 16.01 -6.42
N LEU A 157 -2.79 15.47 -7.58
CA LEU A 157 -3.61 15.58 -8.78
C LEU A 157 -4.96 14.90 -8.60
N MET A 158 -5.00 13.87 -7.77
CA MET A 158 -6.22 13.16 -7.46
C MET A 158 -7.18 14.05 -6.67
N ASP A 159 -6.66 14.79 -5.70
CA ASP A 159 -7.49 15.69 -4.91
C ASP A 159 -8.09 16.80 -5.78
N GLU A 160 -7.32 17.33 -6.70
CA GLU A 160 -7.80 18.36 -7.61
C GLU A 160 -8.87 17.83 -8.54
N ALA A 161 -8.76 16.57 -8.95
CA ALA A 161 -9.71 15.99 -9.90
C ALA A 161 -11.09 15.75 -9.28
N ILE A 162 -11.14 15.49 -7.96
CA ILE A 162 -12.41 15.16 -7.30
C ILE A 162 -12.91 16.25 -6.36
N ALA A 163 -12.17 17.33 -6.25
CA ALA A 163 -12.55 18.46 -5.38
C ALA A 163 -13.77 19.21 -5.93
#